data_5f56a6d907e143ab8673a9e1b3826f04
#
_entry.id   5f56a6d907e143ab8673a9e1b3826f04
#
_cell.length_a   1.000
_cell.length_b   1.000
_cell.length_c   1.000
_cell.angle_alpha   90.00
_cell.angle_beta   90.00
_cell.angle_gamma   90.00
#
_symmetry.space_group_name_H-M   'P 1'
#
loop_
_entity.id
_entity.type
_entity.pdbx_description
1 polymer ?
#
loop_
_entity_poly.entity_id
_entity_poly.type
_entity_poly.pdbx_seq_one_letter_code
_entity_poly.pdbx_strand_id
1 'polypeptide(L)'
;PLFYTEPRLFEREAWRYDLQSADAPITITGTVYNEMKGAIDIYRAADYNLQNTLFPGSIIGSNSGGDPIAIPTLTYAELLNFHRTYYHPSNALVVLYGDLDLGRCLEMMDSYFSEYDRTEIDVPDGGVAPLSAPVNGRYEFPVEAGSDTSKGAVIGYGFVANGASREEIAGLNILTDLLSSDGSPVKDAVEKALPGAGFSVSVDMNFPQTRVTFQADGVDETDADTFRNAVNQGLAALVEDGVDRELILGIISAAQFSLRSITESSQIGPSLASLIASRWAVEGELDYLNFYSHTLEDMKDKAGRGWFVELAERYLLNNPHSGVAVTVPVAGLKEKQEADLAQRLADKKAAMSDTEIMALLQKTEDFAAWTAQEAPKSMVEALKAVTVQELPEELVDYPISDQTERGVRYLTAESQVSGIGFTGLALSLDTLPNEDLHWAALYAALLGKMKTETHTTAEVAARSARYLGSFYAGPSTIPEDGDHFRPVIMGQWIGMAEHYQ
;
A
#
# COMPACT_ATOMS: atom_id res chain seq x y z
N PRO A 1 -18.45 15.29 19.31
CA PRO A 1 -18.00 15.83 18.02
C PRO A 1 -19.03 16.79 17.40
N LEU A 2 -18.53 17.81 16.68
CA LEU A 2 -19.35 18.89 16.12
C LEU A 2 -20.44 18.39 15.15
N PHE A 3 -20.17 17.32 14.41
CA PHE A 3 -21.15 16.78 13.45
C PHE A 3 -22.43 16.22 14.11
N TYR A 4 -22.46 16.02 15.42
CA TYR A 4 -23.71 15.65 16.12
C TYR A 4 -24.71 16.80 16.20
N THR A 5 -24.23 18.04 16.11
CA THR A 5 -25.02 19.25 16.24
C THR A 5 -25.06 20.11 14.98
N GLU A 6 -24.24 19.80 13.99
CA GLU A 6 -24.13 20.53 12.73
C GLU A 6 -24.26 19.57 11.51
N PRO A 7 -25.49 19.31 11.06
CA PRO A 7 -25.75 18.43 9.92
C PRO A 7 -25.06 18.82 8.61
N ARG A 8 -24.75 20.13 8.45
CA ARG A 8 -24.05 20.63 7.25
C ARG A 8 -22.65 20.06 7.09
N LEU A 9 -22.04 19.55 8.16
CA LEU A 9 -20.78 18.81 8.07
C LEU A 9 -20.94 17.49 7.30
N PHE A 10 -22.07 16.78 7.47
CA PHE A 10 -22.36 15.61 6.63
C PHE A 10 -22.53 16.02 5.17
N GLU A 11 -23.24 17.11 4.91
CA GLU A 11 -23.47 17.62 3.55
C GLU A 11 -22.18 18.10 2.87
N ARG A 12 -21.21 18.57 3.64
CA ARG A 12 -19.88 18.97 3.16
C ARG A 12 -18.99 17.75 2.91
N GLU A 13 -18.89 16.89 3.90
CA GLU A 13 -17.91 15.81 3.87
C GLU A 13 -18.41 14.57 3.10
N ALA A 14 -19.65 14.13 3.33
CA ALA A 14 -20.19 12.94 2.67
C ALA A 14 -20.73 13.27 1.27
N TRP A 15 -21.95 13.81 1.23
CA TRP A 15 -22.60 14.17 -0.03
C TRP A 15 -23.82 15.06 0.17
N ARG A 16 -24.21 15.81 -0.88
CA ARG A 16 -25.46 16.56 -0.97
C ARG A 16 -25.91 16.72 -2.42
N TYR A 17 -27.18 16.99 -2.61
CA TYR A 17 -27.66 17.57 -3.87
C TYR A 17 -27.32 19.08 -3.89
N ASP A 18 -26.93 19.55 -5.07
CA ASP A 18 -26.62 20.96 -5.33
C ASP A 18 -27.41 21.45 -6.54
N LEU A 19 -27.99 22.66 -6.44
CA LEU A 19 -28.79 23.26 -7.48
C LEU A 19 -28.49 24.77 -7.58
N GLN A 20 -27.86 25.18 -8.68
CA GLN A 20 -27.34 26.53 -8.86
C GLN A 20 -28.41 27.53 -9.32
N SER A 21 -29.47 27.10 -9.99
CA SER A 21 -30.65 27.87 -10.38
C SER A 21 -31.83 26.92 -10.64
N ALA A 22 -33.05 27.50 -10.68
CA ALA A 22 -34.24 26.70 -10.92
C ALA A 22 -34.20 25.92 -12.27
N ASP A 23 -33.51 26.42 -13.26
CA ASP A 23 -33.36 25.78 -14.58
C ASP A 23 -32.14 24.87 -14.68
N ALA A 24 -31.15 25.02 -13.80
CA ALA A 24 -29.93 24.19 -13.80
C ALA A 24 -30.22 22.72 -13.48
N PRO A 25 -29.38 21.76 -13.92
CA PRO A 25 -29.49 20.38 -13.49
C PRO A 25 -29.13 20.25 -11.99
N ILE A 26 -29.74 19.30 -11.30
CA ILE A 26 -29.29 18.87 -9.98
C ILE A 26 -27.96 18.12 -10.17
N THR A 27 -27.01 18.40 -9.27
CA THR A 27 -25.74 17.68 -9.20
C THR A 27 -25.58 17.04 -7.81
N ILE A 28 -24.67 16.07 -7.71
CA ILE A 28 -24.23 15.49 -6.44
C ILE A 28 -22.80 15.97 -6.19
N THR A 29 -22.55 16.44 -4.98
CA THR A 29 -21.23 16.88 -4.54
C THR A 29 -21.01 16.54 -3.07
N GLY A 30 -19.76 16.51 -2.63
CA GLY A 30 -19.31 16.22 -1.28
C GLY A 30 -17.84 15.82 -1.32
N THR A 31 -17.09 16.03 -0.25
CA THR A 31 -15.65 15.72 -0.22
C THR A 31 -15.39 14.25 -0.52
N VAL A 32 -15.98 13.33 0.27
CA VAL A 32 -15.80 11.88 0.10
C VAL A 32 -16.38 11.40 -1.24
N TYR A 33 -17.56 11.88 -1.62
CA TYR A 33 -18.17 11.52 -2.90
C TYR A 33 -17.26 11.87 -4.10
N ASN A 34 -16.70 13.09 -4.11
CA ASN A 34 -15.84 13.54 -5.21
C ASN A 34 -14.49 12.81 -5.20
N GLU A 35 -13.94 12.58 -4.01
CA GLU A 35 -12.71 11.81 -3.83
C GLU A 35 -12.87 10.39 -4.37
N MET A 36 -13.92 9.70 -3.94
CA MET A 36 -14.15 8.31 -4.35
C MET A 36 -14.51 8.17 -5.83
N LYS A 37 -15.17 9.19 -6.43
CA LYS A 37 -15.44 9.21 -7.87
C LYS A 37 -14.17 9.25 -8.73
N GLY A 38 -13.06 9.81 -8.20
CA GLY A 38 -11.80 9.98 -8.91
C GLY A 38 -10.66 9.07 -8.46
N ALA A 39 -10.82 8.34 -7.35
CA ALA A 39 -9.70 7.68 -6.65
C ALA A 39 -9.43 6.24 -7.10
N ILE A 40 -10.30 5.62 -7.88
CA ILE A 40 -10.18 4.21 -8.24
C ILE A 40 -9.60 4.09 -9.65
N ASP A 41 -8.37 3.60 -9.74
CA ASP A 41 -7.76 3.12 -10.98
C ASP A 41 -8.11 1.63 -11.22
N ILE A 42 -7.72 1.11 -12.38
CA ILE A 42 -8.03 -0.28 -12.77
C ILE A 42 -7.36 -1.30 -11.86
N TYR A 43 -6.16 -1.01 -11.31
CA TYR A 43 -5.44 -1.93 -10.43
C TYR A 43 -6.14 -2.06 -9.08
N ARG A 44 -6.58 -0.93 -8.52
CA ARG A 44 -7.37 -0.92 -7.29
C ARG A 44 -8.74 -1.57 -7.48
N ALA A 45 -9.38 -1.32 -8.62
CA ALA A 45 -10.63 -2.01 -8.99
C ALA A 45 -10.41 -3.52 -9.11
N ALA A 46 -9.32 -3.97 -9.72
CA ALA A 46 -8.98 -5.39 -9.84
C ALA A 46 -8.78 -6.06 -8.48
N ASP A 47 -8.15 -5.38 -7.52
CA ASP A 47 -7.99 -5.89 -6.15
C ASP A 47 -9.35 -6.06 -5.45
N TYR A 48 -10.24 -5.06 -5.49
CA TYR A 48 -11.59 -5.19 -4.95
C TYR A 48 -12.42 -6.27 -5.66
N ASN A 49 -12.29 -6.40 -6.97
CA ASN A 49 -12.99 -7.42 -7.74
C ASN A 49 -12.54 -8.85 -7.36
N LEU A 50 -11.23 -9.02 -7.11
CA LEU A 50 -10.69 -10.28 -6.60
C LEU A 50 -11.17 -10.57 -5.17
N GLN A 51 -11.21 -9.55 -4.30
CA GLN A 51 -11.77 -9.68 -2.96
C GLN A 51 -13.24 -10.10 -3.01
N ASN A 52 -14.07 -9.45 -3.83
CA ASN A 52 -15.46 -9.82 -4.00
C ASN A 52 -15.64 -11.24 -4.55
N THR A 53 -14.72 -11.68 -5.41
CA THR A 53 -14.72 -13.05 -5.96
C THR A 53 -14.41 -14.08 -4.87
N LEU A 54 -13.42 -13.82 -4.02
CA LEU A 54 -12.96 -14.75 -2.99
C LEU A 54 -13.80 -14.70 -1.69
N PHE A 55 -14.39 -13.54 -1.38
CA PHE A 55 -15.16 -13.29 -0.17
C PHE A 55 -16.58 -12.81 -0.51
N PRO A 56 -17.39 -13.66 -1.17
CA PRO A 56 -18.71 -13.26 -1.67
C PRO A 56 -19.64 -12.83 -0.53
N GLY A 57 -20.19 -11.63 -0.63
CA GLY A 57 -21.12 -11.07 0.35
C GLY A 57 -20.48 -10.59 1.66
N SER A 58 -19.15 -10.60 1.74
CA SER A 58 -18.39 -10.12 2.89
C SER A 58 -18.07 -8.63 2.79
N ILE A 59 -17.85 -7.99 3.94
CA ILE A 59 -17.33 -6.61 4.01
C ILE A 59 -15.91 -6.49 3.47
N ILE A 60 -15.14 -7.58 3.40
CA ILE A 60 -13.76 -7.60 2.88
C ILE A 60 -13.71 -7.07 1.45
N GLY A 61 -14.69 -7.41 0.61
CA GLY A 61 -14.78 -6.92 -0.77
C GLY A 61 -15.26 -5.47 -0.91
N SER A 62 -15.54 -4.77 0.20
CA SER A 62 -16.05 -3.40 0.19
C SER A 62 -14.92 -2.39 0.27
N ASN A 63 -15.02 -1.32 -0.53
CA ASN A 63 -14.12 -0.19 -0.41
C ASN A 63 -14.45 0.63 0.85
N SER A 64 -13.51 0.78 1.77
CA SER A 64 -13.71 1.54 3.01
C SER A 64 -14.02 3.02 2.79
N GLY A 65 -13.58 3.62 1.67
CA GLY A 65 -13.95 4.98 1.26
C GLY A 65 -15.36 5.09 0.69
N GLY A 66 -15.99 3.96 0.37
CA GLY A 66 -17.35 3.87 -0.18
C GLY A 66 -17.40 3.77 -1.70
N ASP A 67 -18.55 3.31 -2.20
CA ASP A 67 -18.88 3.27 -3.63
C ASP A 67 -19.58 4.58 -4.02
N PRO A 68 -19.11 5.34 -5.03
CA PRO A 68 -19.76 6.56 -5.51
C PRO A 68 -21.24 6.37 -5.91
N ILE A 69 -21.65 5.14 -6.27
CA ILE A 69 -23.05 4.83 -6.57
C ILE A 69 -23.88 4.71 -5.27
N ALA A 70 -23.29 4.14 -4.23
CA ALA A 70 -23.94 3.89 -2.94
C ALA A 70 -23.90 5.10 -1.99
N ILE A 71 -22.81 5.88 -1.99
CA ILE A 71 -22.64 7.05 -1.11
C ILE A 71 -23.89 7.97 -1.11
N PRO A 72 -24.52 8.31 -2.27
CA PRO A 72 -25.69 9.17 -2.28
C PRO A 72 -26.99 8.54 -1.71
N THR A 73 -26.94 7.31 -1.23
CA THR A 73 -28.05 6.68 -0.51
C THR A 73 -27.93 6.81 1.00
N LEU A 74 -26.73 7.13 1.51
CA LEU A 74 -26.47 7.25 2.94
C LEU A 74 -27.11 8.50 3.52
N THR A 75 -27.59 8.39 4.75
CA THR A 75 -28.25 9.47 5.47
C THR A 75 -27.41 9.95 6.66
N TYR A 76 -27.65 11.18 7.07
CA TYR A 76 -27.05 11.73 8.29
C TYR A 76 -27.38 10.90 9.54
N ALA A 77 -28.59 10.34 9.62
CA ALA A 77 -29.00 9.50 10.74
C ALA A 77 -28.19 8.19 10.80
N GLU A 78 -27.88 7.58 9.64
CA GLU A 78 -27.02 6.40 9.56
C GLU A 78 -25.59 6.72 9.97
N LEU A 79 -25.02 7.85 9.55
CA LEU A 79 -23.71 8.30 10.03
C LEU A 79 -23.66 8.40 11.55
N LEU A 80 -24.67 9.06 12.16
CA LEU A 80 -24.73 9.22 13.63
C LEU A 80 -24.88 7.88 14.34
N ASN A 81 -25.68 6.97 13.79
CA ASN A 81 -25.86 5.64 14.35
C ASN A 81 -24.57 4.81 14.26
N PHE A 82 -23.92 4.82 13.11
CA PHE A 82 -22.63 4.14 12.91
C PHE A 82 -21.58 4.64 13.91
N HIS A 83 -21.45 5.96 14.04
CA HIS A 83 -20.49 6.54 14.98
C HIS A 83 -20.81 6.15 16.43
N ARG A 84 -22.09 6.21 16.87
CA ARG A 84 -22.48 5.80 18.23
C ARG A 84 -22.21 4.32 18.50
N THR A 85 -22.35 3.46 17.48
CA THR A 85 -22.18 2.03 17.61
C THR A 85 -20.72 1.64 17.73
N TYR A 86 -19.85 2.17 16.86
CA TYR A 86 -18.49 1.68 16.71
C TYR A 86 -17.42 2.57 17.32
N TYR A 87 -17.65 3.89 17.42
CA TYR A 87 -16.69 4.85 18.00
C TYR A 87 -16.89 4.97 19.51
N HIS A 88 -16.43 3.95 20.19
CA HIS A 88 -16.58 3.83 21.65
C HIS A 88 -15.22 3.43 22.26
N PRO A 89 -14.86 3.90 23.47
CA PRO A 89 -13.59 3.54 24.11
C PRO A 89 -13.35 2.01 24.23
N SER A 90 -14.44 1.23 24.41
CA SER A 90 -14.34 -0.24 24.43
C SER A 90 -13.94 -0.87 23.09
N ASN A 91 -13.97 -0.13 21.99
CA ASN A 91 -13.59 -0.56 20.64
C ASN A 91 -12.41 0.28 20.11
N ALA A 92 -11.53 0.73 21.00
CA ALA A 92 -10.41 1.60 20.62
C ALA A 92 -9.09 1.05 21.18
N LEU A 93 -8.04 1.12 20.35
CA LEU A 93 -6.66 0.97 20.79
C LEU A 93 -6.00 2.35 20.71
N VAL A 94 -5.41 2.79 21.81
CA VAL A 94 -4.61 4.01 21.85
C VAL A 94 -3.13 3.63 21.87
N VAL A 95 -2.39 4.14 20.89
CA VAL A 95 -0.93 3.98 20.83
C VAL A 95 -0.29 5.35 21.07
N LEU A 96 0.57 5.43 22.07
CA LEU A 96 1.35 6.62 22.38
C LEU A 96 2.82 6.36 22.02
N TYR A 97 3.41 7.30 21.27
CA TYR A 97 4.80 7.24 20.87
C TYR A 97 5.44 8.62 20.95
N GLY A 98 6.63 8.70 21.54
CA GLY A 98 7.44 9.92 21.65
C GLY A 98 7.91 10.19 23.08
N ASP A 99 8.59 11.31 23.27
CA ASP A 99 8.97 11.84 24.60
C ASP A 99 7.76 12.54 25.21
N LEU A 100 6.88 11.73 25.84
CA LEU A 100 5.59 12.14 26.36
C LEU A 100 5.54 11.99 27.89
N ASP A 101 4.89 12.95 28.56
CA ASP A 101 4.44 12.75 29.94
C ASP A 101 3.24 11.78 29.95
N LEU A 102 3.53 10.49 30.14
CA LEU A 102 2.52 9.43 30.17
C LEU A 102 1.47 9.66 31.25
N GLY A 103 1.84 10.19 32.42
CA GLY A 103 0.89 10.50 33.50
C GLY A 103 -0.17 11.48 33.04
N ARG A 104 0.27 12.58 32.43
CA ARG A 104 -0.63 13.61 31.88
C ARG A 104 -1.50 13.07 30.73
N CYS A 105 -0.91 12.25 29.85
CA CYS A 105 -1.67 11.61 28.78
C CYS A 105 -2.78 10.70 29.32
N LEU A 106 -2.45 9.88 30.32
CA LEU A 106 -3.43 8.99 30.96
C LEU A 106 -4.52 9.76 31.71
N GLU A 107 -4.18 10.82 32.44
CA GLU A 107 -5.17 11.70 33.10
C GLU A 107 -6.13 12.32 32.09
N MET A 108 -5.62 12.79 30.96
CA MET A 108 -6.43 13.36 29.88
C MET A 108 -7.35 12.29 29.27
N MET A 109 -6.84 11.09 28.99
CA MET A 109 -7.66 9.99 28.46
C MET A 109 -8.73 9.56 29.46
N ASP A 110 -8.39 9.45 30.73
CA ASP A 110 -9.34 9.09 31.79
C ASP A 110 -10.48 10.10 31.89
N SER A 111 -10.18 11.41 31.73
CA SER A 111 -11.20 12.45 31.73
C SER A 111 -12.26 12.31 30.65
N TYR A 112 -11.91 11.68 29.51
CA TYR A 112 -12.84 11.39 28.41
C TYR A 112 -13.50 10.01 28.55
N PHE A 113 -12.72 8.99 28.91
CA PHE A 113 -13.18 7.61 28.89
C PHE A 113 -14.04 7.25 30.09
N SER A 114 -13.83 7.91 31.23
CA SER A 114 -14.66 7.73 32.44
C SER A 114 -16.14 8.13 32.26
N GLU A 115 -16.47 8.85 31.17
CA GLU A 115 -17.86 9.14 30.80
C GLU A 115 -18.60 7.94 30.19
N TYR A 116 -17.88 6.86 29.87
CA TYR A 116 -18.42 5.68 29.19
C TYR A 116 -18.29 4.42 30.05
N ASP A 117 -19.36 3.65 30.10
CA ASP A 117 -19.33 2.32 30.68
C ASP A 117 -18.70 1.32 29.70
N ARG A 118 -17.97 0.31 30.23
CA ARG A 118 -17.46 -0.76 29.39
C ARG A 118 -18.61 -1.53 28.75
N THR A 119 -18.57 -1.67 27.43
CA THR A 119 -19.57 -2.42 26.67
C THR A 119 -18.89 -3.36 25.67
N GLU A 120 -19.59 -4.43 25.29
CA GLU A 120 -19.16 -5.31 24.20
C GLU A 120 -19.72 -4.76 22.89
N ILE A 121 -18.85 -4.63 21.89
CA ILE A 121 -19.19 -4.12 20.57
C ILE A 121 -18.96 -5.25 19.58
N ASP A 122 -20.04 -5.68 18.93
CA ASP A 122 -19.97 -6.69 17.87
C ASP A 122 -19.48 -6.02 16.58
N VAL A 123 -18.22 -6.29 16.22
CA VAL A 123 -17.59 -5.81 14.99
C VAL A 123 -17.52 -6.99 14.02
N PRO A 124 -18.20 -6.92 12.87
CA PRO A 124 -18.10 -7.98 11.86
C PRO A 124 -16.65 -8.16 11.41
N ASP A 125 -16.13 -9.38 11.50
CA ASP A 125 -14.76 -9.71 11.07
C ASP A 125 -14.62 -9.88 9.55
N GLY A 126 -15.74 -10.08 8.86
CA GLY A 126 -15.80 -10.25 7.41
C GLY A 126 -15.39 -11.65 6.92
N GLY A 127 -15.00 -12.57 7.81
CA GLY A 127 -14.63 -13.92 7.45
C GLY A 127 -15.76 -14.68 6.72
N VAL A 128 -15.38 -15.53 5.77
CA VAL A 128 -16.30 -16.38 5.03
C VAL A 128 -15.95 -17.87 5.20
N ALA A 129 -16.92 -18.73 5.02
CA ALA A 129 -16.64 -20.18 4.98
C ALA A 129 -15.70 -20.49 3.79
N PRO A 130 -14.72 -21.40 3.97
CA PRO A 130 -13.85 -21.79 2.88
C PRO A 130 -14.62 -22.29 1.68
N LEU A 131 -14.25 -21.84 0.48
CA LEU A 131 -14.80 -22.34 -0.76
C LEU A 131 -14.35 -23.80 -1.00
N SER A 132 -15.24 -24.60 -1.56
CA SER A 132 -14.96 -26.01 -1.88
C SER A 132 -14.41 -26.22 -3.30
N ALA A 133 -14.42 -25.19 -4.13
CA ALA A 133 -13.91 -25.19 -5.50
C ALA A 133 -13.55 -23.78 -5.93
N PRO A 134 -12.58 -23.64 -6.86
CA PRO A 134 -12.20 -22.35 -7.42
C PRO A 134 -13.37 -21.60 -8.07
N VAL A 135 -13.35 -20.28 -7.96
CA VAL A 135 -14.35 -19.36 -8.50
C VAL A 135 -13.74 -18.41 -9.52
N ASN A 136 -14.57 -17.86 -10.42
CA ASN A 136 -14.12 -16.89 -11.40
C ASN A 136 -15.08 -15.70 -11.44
N GLY A 137 -14.51 -14.50 -11.66
CA GLY A 137 -15.26 -13.26 -11.85
C GLY A 137 -14.76 -12.49 -13.09
N ARG A 138 -15.68 -11.82 -13.78
CA ARG A 138 -15.37 -10.85 -14.84
C ARG A 138 -16.05 -9.54 -14.52
N TYR A 139 -15.28 -8.47 -14.53
CA TYR A 139 -15.70 -7.14 -14.11
C TYR A 139 -15.31 -6.09 -15.15
N GLU A 140 -16.19 -5.14 -15.38
CA GLU A 140 -15.95 -4.05 -16.30
C GLU A 140 -15.42 -2.82 -15.56
N PHE A 141 -14.40 -2.18 -16.11
CA PHE A 141 -13.86 -0.95 -15.62
C PHE A 141 -14.10 0.19 -16.62
N PRO A 142 -14.72 1.30 -16.20
CA PRO A 142 -15.09 2.38 -17.10
C PRO A 142 -13.88 3.19 -17.53
N VAL A 143 -13.66 3.30 -18.84
CA VAL A 143 -12.69 4.22 -19.44
C VAL A 143 -13.35 5.08 -20.50
N GLU A 144 -12.70 6.20 -20.89
CA GLU A 144 -13.23 7.17 -21.84
C GLU A 144 -13.41 6.56 -23.24
N ALA A 145 -14.36 7.08 -23.99
CA ALA A 145 -14.56 6.71 -25.37
C ALA A 145 -13.30 7.01 -26.20
N GLY A 146 -12.84 6.02 -26.98
CA GLY A 146 -11.62 6.15 -27.76
C GLY A 146 -10.32 5.79 -27.01
N SER A 147 -10.39 5.40 -25.73
CA SER A 147 -9.25 4.80 -25.04
C SER A 147 -8.82 3.51 -25.71
N ASP A 148 -7.50 3.31 -25.86
CA ASP A 148 -6.97 2.00 -26.26
C ASP A 148 -7.12 1.03 -25.09
N THR A 149 -7.91 -0.01 -25.31
CA THR A 149 -8.17 -1.07 -24.32
C THR A 149 -7.43 -2.36 -24.63
N SER A 150 -6.61 -2.37 -25.70
CA SER A 150 -5.80 -3.53 -26.06
C SER A 150 -4.80 -3.83 -24.94
N LYS A 151 -4.71 -5.09 -24.53
CA LYS A 151 -3.90 -5.52 -23.40
C LYS A 151 -4.08 -4.69 -22.13
N GLY A 152 -5.25 -4.09 -21.97
CA GLY A 152 -5.58 -3.25 -20.83
C GLY A 152 -6.22 -4.00 -19.66
N ALA A 153 -6.42 -5.31 -19.75
CA ALA A 153 -7.00 -6.10 -18.67
C ALA A 153 -6.00 -6.30 -17.52
N VAL A 154 -6.55 -6.41 -16.30
CA VAL A 154 -5.81 -6.83 -15.11
C VAL A 154 -6.43 -8.14 -14.64
N ILE A 155 -5.61 -9.18 -14.50
CA ILE A 155 -6.02 -10.51 -14.06
C ILE A 155 -5.43 -10.76 -12.68
N GLY A 156 -6.29 -10.94 -11.67
CA GLY A 156 -5.92 -11.39 -10.34
C GLY A 156 -6.24 -12.86 -10.15
N TYR A 157 -5.26 -13.66 -9.70
CA TYR A 157 -5.46 -15.03 -9.25
C TYR A 157 -5.13 -15.11 -7.77
N GLY A 158 -6.13 -15.33 -6.93
CA GLY A 158 -6.01 -15.26 -5.49
C GLY A 158 -6.28 -16.57 -4.78
N PHE A 159 -5.67 -16.70 -3.60
CA PHE A 159 -5.79 -17.84 -2.69
C PHE A 159 -6.02 -17.35 -1.27
N VAL A 160 -6.93 -17.98 -0.54
CA VAL A 160 -7.20 -17.66 0.86
C VAL A 160 -6.59 -18.72 1.76
N ALA A 161 -5.63 -18.32 2.61
CA ALA A 161 -4.92 -19.23 3.52
C ALA A 161 -5.76 -19.51 4.79
N ASN A 162 -6.82 -20.30 4.63
CA ASN A 162 -7.72 -20.63 5.72
C ASN A 162 -7.02 -21.40 6.84
N GLY A 163 -7.17 -20.93 8.08
CA GLY A 163 -6.63 -21.58 9.27
C GLY A 163 -5.12 -21.55 9.39
N ALA A 164 -4.43 -20.69 8.62
CA ALA A 164 -3.00 -20.49 8.76
C ALA A 164 -2.67 -19.87 10.12
N SER A 165 -1.64 -20.39 10.79
CA SER A 165 -1.11 -19.82 12.02
C SER A 165 -0.36 -18.51 11.75
N ARG A 166 -0.13 -17.69 12.78
CA ARG A 166 0.67 -16.45 12.68
C ARG A 166 2.05 -16.70 12.03
N GLU A 167 2.69 -17.81 12.38
CA GLU A 167 3.98 -18.18 11.81
C GLU A 167 3.87 -18.56 10.32
N GLU A 168 2.84 -19.31 9.93
CA GLU A 168 2.60 -19.67 8.52
C GLU A 168 2.25 -18.43 7.70
N ILE A 169 1.49 -17.47 8.26
CA ILE A 169 1.21 -16.18 7.62
C ILE A 169 2.49 -15.38 7.38
N ALA A 170 3.37 -15.29 8.38
CA ALA A 170 4.69 -14.66 8.22
C ALA A 170 5.54 -15.40 7.17
N GLY A 171 5.47 -16.73 7.12
CA GLY A 171 6.12 -17.55 6.10
C GLY A 171 5.56 -17.31 4.71
N LEU A 172 4.25 -17.16 4.56
CA LEU A 172 3.62 -16.79 3.28
C LEU A 172 4.10 -15.41 2.80
N ASN A 173 4.32 -14.46 3.71
CA ASN A 173 4.88 -13.16 3.35
C ASN A 173 6.29 -13.30 2.73
N ILE A 174 7.18 -14.09 3.35
CA ILE A 174 8.50 -14.39 2.78
C ILE A 174 8.39 -15.16 1.47
N LEU A 175 7.44 -16.10 1.38
CA LEU A 175 7.20 -16.87 0.17
C LEU A 175 6.73 -16.00 -1.01
N THR A 176 5.92 -14.97 -0.79
CA THR A 176 5.48 -14.07 -1.88
C THR A 176 6.64 -13.29 -2.50
N ASP A 177 7.62 -12.86 -1.69
CA ASP A 177 8.84 -12.23 -2.18
C ASP A 177 9.68 -13.21 -3.04
N LEU A 178 9.74 -14.48 -2.61
CA LEU A 178 10.38 -15.53 -3.38
C LEU A 178 9.69 -15.76 -4.74
N LEU A 179 8.34 -15.87 -4.72
CA LEU A 179 7.55 -16.17 -5.92
C LEU A 179 7.62 -15.05 -6.97
N SER A 180 7.87 -13.80 -6.55
CA SER A 180 8.04 -12.65 -7.41
C SER A 180 9.49 -12.37 -7.83
N SER A 181 10.48 -13.05 -7.20
CA SER A 181 11.90 -12.82 -7.48
C SER A 181 12.34 -13.39 -8.84
N ASP A 182 13.43 -12.82 -9.38
CA ASP A 182 14.06 -13.33 -10.59
C ASP A 182 14.61 -14.77 -10.35
N GLY A 183 14.32 -15.67 -11.29
CA GLY A 183 14.65 -17.08 -11.17
C GLY A 183 13.62 -17.91 -10.39
N SER A 184 12.50 -17.32 -9.98
CA SER A 184 11.35 -18.05 -9.46
C SER A 184 10.71 -18.89 -10.56
N PRO A 185 10.44 -20.18 -10.35
CA PRO A 185 9.74 -21.01 -11.34
C PRO A 185 8.38 -20.44 -11.74
N VAL A 186 7.71 -19.73 -10.83
CA VAL A 186 6.41 -19.11 -11.10
C VAL A 186 6.56 -17.90 -12.01
N LYS A 187 7.49 -16.99 -11.71
CA LYS A 187 7.77 -15.83 -12.55
C LYS A 187 8.22 -16.25 -13.93
N ASP A 188 9.15 -17.19 -14.03
CA ASP A 188 9.67 -17.72 -15.29
C ASP A 188 8.55 -18.35 -16.15
N ALA A 189 7.63 -19.10 -15.52
CA ALA A 189 6.50 -19.71 -16.22
C ALA A 189 5.54 -18.64 -16.76
N VAL A 190 5.25 -17.59 -15.98
CA VAL A 190 4.36 -16.48 -16.40
C VAL A 190 5.02 -15.66 -17.51
N GLU A 191 6.28 -15.27 -17.39
CA GLU A 191 7.00 -14.50 -18.40
C GLU A 191 7.11 -15.27 -19.73
N LYS A 192 7.27 -16.57 -19.67
CA LYS A 192 7.28 -17.44 -20.85
C LYS A 192 5.91 -17.56 -21.51
N ALA A 193 4.83 -17.65 -20.72
CA ALA A 193 3.46 -17.84 -21.22
C ALA A 193 2.86 -16.52 -21.73
N LEU A 194 3.19 -15.39 -21.09
CA LEU A 194 2.68 -14.05 -21.38
C LEU A 194 3.85 -13.04 -21.51
N PRO A 195 4.60 -13.10 -22.61
CA PRO A 195 5.75 -12.24 -22.82
C PRO A 195 5.38 -10.76 -22.81
N GLY A 196 6.05 -9.98 -21.95
CA GLY A 196 5.83 -8.54 -21.80
C GLY A 196 4.68 -8.14 -20.88
N ALA A 197 3.98 -9.10 -20.26
CA ALA A 197 3.04 -8.82 -19.18
C ALA A 197 3.76 -8.35 -17.92
N GLY A 198 3.15 -7.41 -17.19
CA GLY A 198 3.51 -7.14 -15.80
C GLY A 198 3.11 -8.32 -14.92
N PHE A 199 3.94 -8.64 -13.92
CA PHE A 199 3.67 -9.71 -12.96
C PHE A 199 4.06 -9.30 -11.56
N SER A 200 3.17 -9.56 -10.60
CA SER A 200 3.44 -9.32 -9.18
C SER A 200 2.78 -10.39 -8.31
N VAL A 201 3.35 -10.61 -7.13
CA VAL A 201 2.76 -11.45 -6.08
C VAL A 201 2.71 -10.62 -4.80
N SER A 202 1.60 -10.70 -4.09
CA SER A 202 1.40 -9.97 -2.84
C SER A 202 0.63 -10.81 -1.82
N VAL A 203 0.79 -10.45 -0.55
CA VAL A 203 0.02 -11.02 0.55
C VAL A 203 -0.75 -9.91 1.26
N ASP A 204 -2.04 -10.14 1.49
CA ASP A 204 -2.87 -9.26 2.31
C ASP A 204 -3.19 -9.95 3.64
N MET A 205 -2.66 -9.36 4.71
CA MET A 205 -2.80 -9.85 6.09
C MET A 205 -3.70 -8.94 6.94
N ASN A 206 -4.40 -7.98 6.31
CA ASN A 206 -5.21 -6.99 7.03
C ASN A 206 -6.60 -7.49 7.41
N PHE A 207 -6.91 -8.73 7.07
CA PHE A 207 -8.17 -9.40 7.37
C PHE A 207 -7.92 -10.71 8.11
N PRO A 208 -8.91 -11.26 8.85
CA PRO A 208 -8.78 -12.52 9.55
C PRO A 208 -8.40 -13.72 8.69
N GLN A 209 -8.71 -13.65 7.38
CA GLN A 209 -8.32 -14.64 6.40
C GLN A 209 -7.29 -14.04 5.45
N THR A 210 -6.03 -14.43 5.62
CA THR A 210 -4.91 -13.98 4.77
C THR A 210 -5.12 -14.40 3.32
N ARG A 211 -4.89 -13.47 2.40
CA ARG A 211 -4.99 -13.68 0.95
C ARG A 211 -3.62 -13.53 0.29
N VAL A 212 -3.26 -14.49 -0.57
CA VAL A 212 -2.14 -14.37 -1.51
C VAL A 212 -2.69 -14.11 -2.90
N THR A 213 -2.14 -13.12 -3.59
CA THR A 213 -2.58 -12.69 -4.92
C THR A 213 -1.43 -12.72 -5.90
N PHE A 214 -1.62 -13.40 -7.03
CA PHE A 214 -0.82 -13.27 -8.23
C PHE A 214 -1.56 -12.35 -9.20
N GLN A 215 -0.90 -11.34 -9.73
CA GLN A 215 -1.50 -10.40 -10.67
C GLN A 215 -0.71 -10.32 -11.95
N ALA A 216 -1.43 -10.29 -13.08
CA ALA A 216 -0.88 -9.94 -14.38
C ALA A 216 -1.59 -8.71 -14.93
N ASP A 217 -0.83 -7.81 -15.54
CA ASP A 217 -1.31 -6.65 -16.30
C ASP A 217 -0.61 -6.55 -17.66
N GLY A 218 -1.08 -5.66 -18.52
CA GLY A 218 -0.59 -5.62 -19.89
C GLY A 218 -1.03 -6.83 -20.74
N VAL A 219 -2.18 -7.41 -20.43
CA VAL A 219 -2.74 -8.66 -21.00
C VAL A 219 -4.16 -8.45 -21.54
N ASP A 220 -4.64 -9.39 -22.32
CA ASP A 220 -6.04 -9.44 -22.78
C ASP A 220 -6.90 -10.29 -21.81
N GLU A 221 -8.21 -10.05 -21.80
CA GLU A 221 -9.13 -10.83 -20.93
C GLU A 221 -9.09 -12.34 -21.22
N THR A 222 -8.76 -12.71 -22.46
CA THR A 222 -8.64 -14.10 -22.91
C THR A 222 -7.41 -14.82 -22.35
N ASP A 223 -6.47 -14.10 -21.76
CA ASP A 223 -5.24 -14.66 -21.19
C ASP A 223 -5.43 -15.24 -19.78
N ALA A 224 -6.63 -15.13 -19.20
CA ALA A 224 -6.92 -15.56 -17.83
C ALA A 224 -6.57 -17.03 -17.55
N ASP A 225 -6.97 -17.94 -18.45
CA ASP A 225 -6.64 -19.36 -18.32
C ASP A 225 -5.14 -19.63 -18.53
N THR A 226 -4.50 -18.91 -19.46
CA THR A 226 -3.07 -18.98 -19.71
C THR A 226 -2.30 -18.56 -18.48
N PHE A 227 -2.67 -17.44 -17.86
CA PHE A 227 -2.07 -16.93 -16.63
C PHE A 227 -2.22 -17.92 -15.47
N ARG A 228 -3.47 -18.37 -15.20
CA ARG A 228 -3.72 -19.36 -14.14
C ARG A 228 -2.90 -20.63 -14.32
N ASN A 229 -2.85 -21.16 -15.55
CA ASN A 229 -2.09 -22.38 -15.84
C ASN A 229 -0.59 -22.18 -15.68
N ALA A 230 -0.04 -21.01 -16.06
CA ALA A 230 1.37 -20.67 -15.86
C ALA A 230 1.74 -20.58 -14.37
N VAL A 231 0.90 -19.90 -13.56
CA VAL A 231 1.10 -19.84 -12.10
C VAL A 231 1.09 -21.25 -11.49
N ASN A 232 0.08 -22.08 -11.83
CA ASN A 232 -0.01 -23.44 -11.30
C ASN A 232 1.16 -24.32 -11.76
N GLN A 233 1.64 -24.18 -12.99
CA GLN A 233 2.83 -24.88 -13.49
C GLN A 233 4.06 -24.47 -12.70
N GLY A 234 4.26 -23.18 -12.46
CA GLY A 234 5.38 -22.68 -11.68
C GLY A 234 5.33 -23.12 -10.21
N LEU A 235 4.14 -23.12 -9.59
CA LEU A 235 3.94 -23.63 -8.23
C LEU A 235 4.23 -25.13 -8.15
N ALA A 236 3.79 -25.93 -9.15
CA ALA A 236 4.08 -27.35 -9.19
C ALA A 236 5.59 -27.63 -9.34
N ALA A 237 6.27 -26.88 -10.19
CA ALA A 237 7.73 -26.98 -10.34
C ALA A 237 8.47 -26.61 -9.03
N LEU A 238 8.02 -25.54 -8.34
CA LEU A 238 8.57 -25.17 -7.04
C LEU A 238 8.39 -26.26 -5.98
N VAL A 239 7.24 -26.93 -5.98
CA VAL A 239 6.97 -28.05 -5.05
C VAL A 239 7.81 -29.29 -5.40
N GLU A 240 8.01 -29.59 -6.69
CA GLU A 240 8.81 -30.73 -7.14
C GLU A 240 10.32 -30.53 -6.95
N ASP A 241 10.83 -29.36 -7.36
CA ASP A 241 12.28 -29.07 -7.38
C ASP A 241 12.79 -28.51 -6.04
N GLY A 242 11.87 -28.02 -5.19
CA GLY A 242 12.21 -27.34 -3.96
C GLY A 242 12.55 -25.86 -4.18
N VAL A 243 13.08 -25.23 -3.14
CA VAL A 243 13.43 -23.81 -3.12
C VAL A 243 14.91 -23.64 -2.82
N ASP A 244 15.57 -22.74 -3.52
CA ASP A 244 16.96 -22.38 -3.22
C ASP A 244 17.05 -21.77 -1.80
N ARG A 245 17.78 -22.47 -0.94
CA ARG A 245 17.99 -22.06 0.45
C ARG A 245 18.66 -20.69 0.56
N GLU A 246 19.64 -20.40 -0.29
CA GLU A 246 20.38 -19.13 -0.24
C GLU A 246 19.49 -17.96 -0.66
N LEU A 247 18.58 -18.16 -1.60
CA LEU A 247 17.59 -17.15 -1.99
C LEU A 247 16.61 -16.86 -0.83
N ILE A 248 16.07 -17.89 -0.17
CA ILE A 248 15.22 -17.69 1.02
C ILE A 248 15.97 -16.94 2.11
N LEU A 249 17.21 -17.31 2.42
CA LEU A 249 18.02 -16.62 3.42
C LEU A 249 18.26 -15.16 3.05
N GLY A 250 18.41 -14.85 1.77
CA GLY A 250 18.50 -13.49 1.26
C GLY A 250 17.23 -12.70 1.54
N ILE A 251 16.06 -13.26 1.24
CA ILE A 251 14.75 -12.61 1.47
C ILE A 251 14.51 -12.39 2.96
N ILE A 252 14.80 -13.39 3.81
CA ILE A 252 14.71 -13.24 5.28
C ILE A 252 15.63 -12.12 5.77
N SER A 253 16.87 -12.05 5.25
CA SER A 253 17.81 -10.97 5.60
C SER A 253 17.29 -9.59 5.19
N ALA A 254 16.66 -9.48 4.01
CA ALA A 254 16.03 -8.24 3.56
C ALA A 254 14.84 -7.85 4.44
N ALA A 255 14.03 -8.81 4.87
CA ALA A 255 12.92 -8.56 5.80
C ALA A 255 13.43 -8.11 7.19
N GLN A 256 14.49 -8.73 7.70
CA GLN A 256 15.15 -8.31 8.95
C GLN A 256 15.74 -6.89 8.83
N PHE A 257 16.36 -6.59 7.70
CA PHE A 257 16.85 -5.25 7.40
C PHE A 257 15.70 -4.22 7.40
N SER A 258 14.61 -4.52 6.70
CA SER A 258 13.43 -3.64 6.62
C SER A 258 12.83 -3.39 8.01
N LEU A 259 12.75 -4.42 8.85
CA LEU A 259 12.24 -4.30 10.22
C LEU A 259 13.14 -3.40 11.08
N ARG A 260 14.46 -3.50 10.95
CA ARG A 260 15.42 -2.63 11.67
C ARG A 260 15.43 -1.21 11.13
N SER A 261 15.31 -1.04 9.82
CA SER A 261 15.34 0.28 9.18
C SER A 261 14.09 1.13 9.43
N ILE A 262 13.01 0.53 9.93
CA ILE A 262 11.81 1.29 10.30
C ILE A 262 12.09 2.36 11.36
N THR A 263 13.12 2.15 12.20
CA THR A 263 13.56 3.10 13.22
C THR A 263 14.21 4.36 12.66
N GLU A 264 14.58 4.33 11.38
CA GLU A 264 15.24 5.45 10.69
C GLU A 264 14.26 6.42 10.02
N SER A 265 12.98 6.07 10.01
CA SER A 265 11.95 6.94 9.43
C SER A 265 11.66 8.12 10.34
N SER A 266 11.59 9.33 9.78
CA SER A 266 11.07 10.52 10.48
C SER A 266 9.60 10.33 10.92
N GLN A 267 8.89 9.36 10.36
CA GLN A 267 7.52 8.99 10.69
C GLN A 267 7.42 7.65 11.43
N ILE A 268 8.43 7.28 12.18
CA ILE A 268 8.46 6.02 12.93
C ILE A 268 7.25 5.86 13.85
N GLY A 269 6.86 6.91 14.59
CA GLY A 269 5.72 6.86 15.50
C GLY A 269 4.41 6.47 14.82
N PRO A 270 3.93 7.23 13.81
CA PRO A 270 2.74 6.86 13.03
C PRO A 270 2.86 5.49 12.36
N SER A 271 4.03 5.13 11.84
CA SER A 271 4.24 3.84 11.16
C SER A 271 4.11 2.66 12.12
N LEU A 272 4.75 2.74 13.29
CA LEU A 272 4.65 1.72 14.33
C LEU A 272 3.23 1.64 14.90
N ALA A 273 2.60 2.79 15.17
CA ALA A 273 1.23 2.84 15.67
C ALA A 273 0.25 2.17 14.70
N SER A 274 0.37 2.48 13.41
CA SER A 274 -0.46 1.88 12.36
C SER A 274 -0.24 0.37 12.24
N LEU A 275 1.02 -0.08 12.26
CA LEU A 275 1.36 -1.50 12.19
C LEU A 275 0.81 -2.28 13.40
N ILE A 276 1.03 -1.77 14.61
CA ILE A 276 0.54 -2.41 15.84
C ILE A 276 -0.99 -2.44 15.86
N ALA A 277 -1.64 -1.32 15.52
CA ALA A 277 -3.09 -1.23 15.52
C ALA A 277 -3.74 -2.17 14.48
N SER A 278 -3.18 -2.24 13.26
CA SER A 278 -3.70 -3.15 12.23
C SER A 278 -3.53 -4.63 12.62
N ARG A 279 -2.41 -5.00 13.23
CA ARG A 279 -2.21 -6.37 13.72
C ARG A 279 -3.10 -6.70 14.91
N TRP A 280 -3.24 -5.77 15.85
CA TRP A 280 -4.18 -5.94 16.96
C TRP A 280 -5.63 -6.12 16.47
N ALA A 281 -6.06 -5.35 15.50
CA ALA A 281 -7.41 -5.46 14.95
C ALA A 281 -7.71 -6.84 14.34
N VAL A 282 -6.69 -7.51 13.78
CA VAL A 282 -6.82 -8.83 13.13
C VAL A 282 -6.54 -9.98 14.10
N GLU A 283 -5.48 -9.87 14.91
CA GLU A 283 -4.94 -10.97 15.71
C GLU A 283 -5.32 -10.85 17.20
N GLY A 284 -5.72 -9.67 17.67
CA GLY A 284 -5.98 -9.40 19.09
C GLY A 284 -4.70 -9.23 19.94
N GLU A 285 -3.51 -9.33 19.34
CA GLU A 285 -2.23 -9.33 20.01
C GLU A 285 -1.44 -8.03 19.78
N LEU A 286 -0.66 -7.63 20.79
CA LEU A 286 0.17 -6.39 20.73
C LEU A 286 1.66 -6.67 20.52
N ASP A 287 2.06 -7.94 20.49
CA ASP A 287 3.47 -8.37 20.46
C ASP A 287 4.05 -8.52 19.04
N TYR A 288 3.36 -8.07 18.01
CA TYR A 288 3.67 -8.36 16.61
C TYR A 288 5.14 -8.12 16.23
N LEU A 289 5.74 -7.01 16.66
CA LEU A 289 7.14 -6.70 16.32
C LEU A 289 8.12 -7.74 16.90
N ASN A 290 7.93 -8.12 18.16
CA ASN A 290 8.75 -9.14 18.82
C ASN A 290 8.52 -10.51 18.19
N PHE A 291 7.25 -10.87 18.00
CA PHE A 291 6.85 -12.10 17.34
C PHE A 291 7.49 -12.22 15.95
N TYR A 292 7.33 -11.19 15.09
CA TYR A 292 7.83 -11.21 13.72
C TYR A 292 9.37 -11.29 13.67
N SER A 293 10.05 -10.54 14.54
CA SER A 293 11.51 -10.58 14.65
C SER A 293 12.04 -11.98 15.01
N HIS A 294 11.43 -12.65 16.01
CA HIS A 294 11.81 -14.01 16.40
C HIS A 294 11.46 -15.02 15.30
N THR A 295 10.28 -14.88 14.69
CA THR A 295 9.83 -15.75 13.60
C THR A 295 10.78 -15.70 12.40
N LEU A 296 11.27 -14.51 12.01
CA LEU A 296 12.26 -14.37 10.95
C LEU A 296 13.58 -15.11 11.28
N GLU A 297 14.00 -15.11 12.53
CA GLU A 297 15.20 -15.86 12.96
C GLU A 297 14.97 -17.37 12.89
N ASP A 298 13.83 -17.86 13.38
CA ASP A 298 13.45 -19.27 13.33
C ASP A 298 13.29 -19.79 11.88
N MET A 299 12.85 -18.93 10.97
CA MET A 299 12.70 -19.26 9.54
C MET A 299 14.03 -19.58 8.86
N LYS A 300 15.16 -19.04 9.33
CA LYS A 300 16.48 -19.37 8.80
C LYS A 300 16.78 -20.87 8.92
N ASP A 301 16.38 -21.49 10.03
CA ASP A 301 16.52 -22.92 10.24
C ASP A 301 15.55 -23.72 9.37
N LYS A 302 14.37 -23.17 9.08
CA LYS A 302 13.34 -23.81 8.25
C LYS A 302 13.64 -23.73 6.76
N ALA A 303 14.45 -22.75 6.33
CA ALA A 303 14.82 -22.54 4.92
C ALA A 303 15.42 -23.78 4.22
N GLY A 304 16.04 -24.69 4.97
CA GLY A 304 16.63 -25.92 4.42
C GLY A 304 15.80 -27.20 4.63
N ARG A 305 14.58 -27.09 5.19
CA ARG A 305 13.80 -28.26 5.64
C ARG A 305 12.49 -28.48 4.87
N GLY A 306 12.30 -27.80 3.73
CA GLY A 306 11.10 -27.96 2.90
C GLY A 306 9.85 -27.21 3.41
N TRP A 307 9.93 -26.50 4.53
CA TRP A 307 8.78 -25.83 5.14
C TRP A 307 8.10 -24.81 4.18
N PHE A 308 8.86 -24.04 3.43
CA PHE A 308 8.31 -23.09 2.43
C PHE A 308 7.61 -23.81 1.27
N VAL A 309 8.10 -25.00 0.91
CA VAL A 309 7.47 -25.89 -0.09
C VAL A 309 6.12 -26.37 0.44
N GLU A 310 6.06 -26.80 1.71
CA GLU A 310 4.80 -27.21 2.37
C GLU A 310 3.77 -26.07 2.42
N LEU A 311 4.20 -24.82 2.66
CA LEU A 311 3.33 -23.66 2.61
C LEU A 311 2.79 -23.43 1.19
N ALA A 312 3.63 -23.50 0.16
CA ALA A 312 3.23 -23.34 -1.23
C ALA A 312 2.25 -24.43 -1.66
N GLU A 313 2.53 -25.69 -1.29
CA GLU A 313 1.67 -26.82 -1.62
C GLU A 313 0.29 -26.69 -0.95
N ARG A 314 0.26 -26.40 0.35
CA ARG A 314 -0.96 -26.37 1.15
C ARG A 314 -1.84 -25.16 0.87
N TYR A 315 -1.25 -23.98 0.81
CA TYR A 315 -2.00 -22.72 0.76
C TYR A 315 -2.16 -22.15 -0.64
N LEU A 316 -1.40 -22.64 -1.63
CA LEU A 316 -1.48 -22.19 -3.01
C LEU A 316 -1.87 -23.35 -3.93
N LEU A 317 -1.00 -24.30 -4.22
CA LEU A 317 -1.20 -25.31 -5.25
C LEU A 317 -2.42 -26.20 -5.03
N ASN A 318 -2.67 -26.67 -3.80
CA ASN A 318 -3.77 -27.56 -3.43
C ASN A 318 -4.92 -26.85 -2.70
N ASN A 319 -5.08 -25.54 -2.89
CA ASN A 319 -6.09 -24.77 -2.18
C ASN A 319 -7.37 -24.56 -2.99
N PRO A 320 -8.50 -25.15 -2.58
CA PRO A 320 -9.78 -24.96 -3.27
C PRO A 320 -10.36 -23.55 -3.06
N HIS A 321 -9.98 -22.84 -1.97
CA HIS A 321 -10.39 -21.45 -1.75
C HIS A 321 -9.50 -20.54 -2.58
N SER A 322 -9.71 -20.56 -3.87
CA SER A 322 -8.98 -19.78 -4.86
C SER A 322 -9.93 -19.24 -5.93
N GLY A 323 -9.49 -18.25 -6.69
CA GLY A 323 -10.33 -17.68 -7.74
C GLY A 323 -9.57 -16.73 -8.65
N VAL A 324 -10.07 -16.60 -9.87
CA VAL A 324 -9.56 -15.65 -10.85
C VAL A 324 -10.59 -14.53 -11.05
N ALA A 325 -10.15 -13.29 -10.91
CA ALA A 325 -10.92 -12.11 -11.27
C ALA A 325 -10.25 -11.38 -12.43
N VAL A 326 -11.02 -11.14 -13.50
CA VAL A 326 -10.57 -10.39 -14.67
C VAL A 326 -11.27 -9.04 -14.68
N THR A 327 -10.49 -7.97 -14.58
CA THR A 327 -10.98 -6.59 -14.69
C THR A 327 -10.62 -6.04 -16.07
N VAL A 328 -11.65 -5.68 -16.84
CA VAL A 328 -11.53 -5.33 -18.27
C VAL A 328 -11.90 -3.88 -18.48
N PRO A 329 -11.01 -3.04 -19.05
CA PRO A 329 -11.38 -1.68 -19.41
C PRO A 329 -12.38 -1.67 -20.56
N VAL A 330 -13.46 -0.91 -20.43
CA VAL A 330 -14.52 -0.81 -21.43
C VAL A 330 -14.63 0.63 -21.90
N ALA A 331 -14.25 0.88 -23.15
CA ALA A 331 -14.30 2.22 -23.76
C ALA A 331 -15.74 2.74 -23.89
N GLY A 332 -15.98 3.98 -23.50
CA GLY A 332 -17.30 4.61 -23.51
C GLY A 332 -18.19 4.25 -22.32
N LEU A 333 -17.78 3.36 -21.45
CA LEU A 333 -18.56 2.99 -20.26
C LEU A 333 -18.61 4.17 -19.25
N LYS A 334 -17.55 4.98 -19.18
CA LYS A 334 -17.49 6.17 -18.33
C LYS A 334 -18.58 7.17 -18.71
N GLU A 335 -18.64 7.54 -19.97
CA GLU A 335 -19.66 8.47 -20.49
C GLU A 335 -21.07 7.91 -20.35
N LYS A 336 -21.25 6.60 -20.54
CA LYS A 336 -22.53 5.93 -20.31
C LYS A 336 -22.98 6.06 -18.85
N GLN A 337 -22.08 5.78 -17.89
CA GLN A 337 -22.37 5.91 -16.46
C GLN A 337 -22.69 7.36 -16.08
N GLU A 338 -21.97 8.32 -16.64
CA GLU A 338 -22.23 9.76 -16.44
C GLU A 338 -23.59 10.17 -17.01
N ALA A 339 -23.93 9.71 -18.20
CA ALA A 339 -25.24 9.95 -18.82
C ALA A 339 -26.39 9.31 -18.02
N ASP A 340 -26.20 8.07 -17.55
CA ASP A 340 -27.17 7.37 -16.71
C ASP A 340 -27.39 8.11 -15.37
N LEU A 341 -26.34 8.66 -14.77
CA LEU A 341 -26.44 9.48 -13.57
C LEU A 341 -27.19 10.80 -13.87
N ALA A 342 -26.81 11.49 -14.94
CA ALA A 342 -27.45 12.74 -15.35
C ALA A 342 -28.96 12.52 -15.63
N GLN A 343 -29.33 11.43 -16.29
CA GLN A 343 -30.74 11.09 -16.52
C GLN A 343 -31.50 10.83 -15.22
N ARG A 344 -30.92 10.07 -14.28
CA ARG A 344 -31.54 9.82 -12.95
C ARG A 344 -31.75 11.12 -12.16
N LEU A 345 -30.80 12.05 -12.24
CA LEU A 345 -30.91 13.36 -11.59
C LEU A 345 -31.96 14.25 -12.28
N ALA A 346 -32.07 14.19 -13.61
CA ALA A 346 -33.11 14.89 -14.37
C ALA A 346 -34.51 14.35 -14.03
N ASP A 347 -34.68 13.05 -13.99
CA ASP A 347 -35.94 12.39 -13.61
C ASP A 347 -36.34 12.75 -12.15
N LYS A 348 -35.37 12.76 -11.24
CA LYS A 348 -35.59 13.23 -9.87
C LYS A 348 -36.08 14.67 -9.83
N LYS A 349 -35.45 15.57 -10.57
CA LYS A 349 -35.84 16.97 -10.64
C LYS A 349 -37.25 17.12 -11.24
N ALA A 350 -37.54 16.39 -12.29
CA ALA A 350 -38.85 16.41 -12.94
C ALA A 350 -40.00 15.92 -12.03
N ALA A 351 -39.70 15.09 -11.07
CA ALA A 351 -40.65 14.58 -10.07
C ALA A 351 -40.84 15.56 -8.89
N MET A 352 -40.01 16.60 -8.77
CA MET A 352 -40.12 17.60 -7.69
C MET A 352 -41.17 18.66 -8.02
N SER A 353 -41.90 19.12 -7.00
CA SER A 353 -42.73 20.31 -7.09
C SER A 353 -41.89 21.59 -7.11
N ASP A 354 -42.46 22.70 -7.61
CA ASP A 354 -41.81 24.02 -7.58
C ASP A 354 -41.36 24.39 -6.16
N THR A 355 -42.13 24.02 -5.15
CA THR A 355 -41.77 24.27 -3.74
C THR A 355 -40.52 23.51 -3.32
N GLU A 356 -40.38 22.26 -3.72
CA GLU A 356 -39.20 21.44 -3.42
C GLU A 356 -37.95 21.91 -4.18
N ILE A 357 -38.13 22.36 -5.43
CA ILE A 357 -37.03 22.97 -6.23
C ILE A 357 -36.55 24.25 -5.54
N MET A 358 -37.47 25.12 -5.12
CA MET A 358 -37.11 26.37 -4.41
C MET A 358 -36.47 26.08 -3.05
N ALA A 359 -36.93 25.06 -2.33
CA ALA A 359 -36.31 24.64 -1.06
C ALA A 359 -34.89 24.10 -1.26
N LEU A 360 -34.64 23.33 -2.31
CA LEU A 360 -33.30 22.84 -2.65
C LEU A 360 -32.35 23.96 -3.06
N LEU A 361 -32.86 24.95 -3.84
CA LEU A 361 -32.09 26.12 -4.22
C LEU A 361 -31.68 26.93 -2.98
N GLN A 362 -32.65 27.24 -2.11
CA GLN A 362 -32.38 27.96 -0.86
C GLN A 362 -31.36 27.21 0.01
N LYS A 363 -31.50 25.89 0.11
CA LYS A 363 -30.54 25.04 0.85
C LYS A 363 -29.13 25.12 0.26
N THR A 364 -28.99 25.16 -1.06
CA THR A 364 -27.69 25.34 -1.75
C THR A 364 -27.08 26.71 -1.43
N GLU A 365 -27.88 27.77 -1.48
CA GLU A 365 -27.46 29.15 -1.13
C GLU A 365 -27.04 29.26 0.34
N ASP A 366 -27.83 28.70 1.25
CA ASP A 366 -27.55 28.71 2.69
C ASP A 366 -26.26 27.92 3.01
N PHE A 367 -26.03 26.80 2.29
CA PHE A 367 -24.81 26.02 2.42
C PHE A 367 -23.58 26.79 1.90
N ALA A 368 -23.70 27.45 0.75
CA ALA A 368 -22.64 28.30 0.20
C ALA A 368 -22.29 29.47 1.15
N ALA A 369 -23.31 30.12 1.71
CA ALA A 369 -23.13 31.20 2.69
C ALA A 369 -22.46 30.70 3.98
N TRP A 370 -22.80 29.48 4.43
CA TRP A 370 -22.18 28.88 5.60
C TRP A 370 -20.71 28.51 5.37
N THR A 371 -20.38 27.93 4.21
CA THR A 371 -18.98 27.58 3.87
C THR A 371 -18.10 28.80 3.63
N ALA A 372 -18.68 29.92 3.19
CA ALA A 372 -17.95 31.17 2.99
C ALA A 372 -17.67 31.93 4.30
N GLN A 373 -18.19 31.48 5.45
CA GLN A 373 -17.93 32.15 6.73
C GLN A 373 -16.44 31.98 7.11
N GLU A 374 -15.81 33.11 7.38
CA GLU A 374 -14.45 33.11 7.92
C GLU A 374 -14.43 32.52 9.33
N ALA A 375 -13.42 31.78 9.66
CA ALA A 375 -13.21 31.32 11.03
C ALA A 375 -13.05 32.55 11.97
N PRO A 376 -13.66 32.52 13.17
CA PRO A 376 -13.46 33.59 14.15
C PRO A 376 -11.97 33.85 14.39
N LYS A 377 -11.56 35.12 14.37
CA LYS A 377 -10.16 35.52 14.58
C LYS A 377 -9.54 34.90 15.84
N SER A 378 -10.34 34.82 16.92
CA SER A 378 -9.89 34.16 18.16
C SER A 378 -9.56 32.67 18.01
N MET A 379 -10.23 31.97 17.10
CA MET A 379 -9.88 30.56 16.80
C MET A 379 -8.62 30.46 15.95
N VAL A 380 -8.46 31.35 14.97
CA VAL A 380 -7.25 31.41 14.15
C VAL A 380 -6.03 31.79 15.01
N GLU A 381 -6.19 32.78 15.89
CA GLU A 381 -5.14 33.23 16.82
C GLU A 381 -4.78 32.17 17.89
N ALA A 382 -5.72 31.28 18.23
CA ALA A 382 -5.46 30.14 19.13
C ALA A 382 -4.62 29.04 18.47
N LEU A 383 -4.56 28.99 17.14
CA LEU A 383 -3.67 28.08 16.42
C LEU A 383 -2.25 28.64 16.51
N LYS A 384 -1.41 27.98 17.30
CA LYS A 384 0.03 28.32 17.35
C LYS A 384 0.66 27.91 16.03
N ALA A 385 0.88 28.87 15.15
CA ALA A 385 1.75 28.66 13.99
C ALA A 385 3.22 28.72 14.46
N VAL A 386 4.03 27.80 14.01
CA VAL A 386 5.49 27.87 14.20
C VAL A 386 5.98 29.13 13.50
N THR A 387 6.66 29.99 14.23
CA THR A 387 7.25 31.23 13.70
C THR A 387 8.71 30.98 13.28
N VAL A 388 9.23 31.83 12.41
CA VAL A 388 10.65 31.75 11.98
C VAL A 388 11.60 31.82 13.17
N GLN A 389 11.22 32.57 14.23
CA GLN A 389 12.01 32.71 15.46
C GLN A 389 12.07 31.42 16.32
N GLU A 390 11.13 30.51 16.12
CA GLU A 390 11.10 29.20 16.82
C GLU A 390 11.85 28.12 16.06
N LEU A 391 12.30 28.41 14.84
CA LEU A 391 13.19 27.49 14.10
C LEU A 391 14.59 27.53 14.70
N PRO A 392 15.29 26.40 14.81
CA PRO A 392 16.69 26.39 15.25
C PRO A 392 17.53 27.22 14.28
N GLU A 393 18.36 28.13 14.85
CA GLU A 393 19.26 28.98 14.06
C GLU A 393 20.42 28.18 13.47
N GLU A 394 20.75 27.05 14.06
CA GLU A 394 21.85 26.21 13.62
C GLU A 394 21.29 24.91 13.00
N LEU A 395 21.80 24.55 11.84
CA LEU A 395 21.58 23.23 11.26
C LEU A 395 22.32 22.18 12.11
N VAL A 396 21.71 21.03 12.28
CA VAL A 396 22.40 19.89 12.90
C VAL A 396 23.58 19.52 12.01
N ASP A 397 24.80 19.76 12.50
CA ASP A 397 26.00 19.34 11.81
C ASP A 397 26.41 17.95 12.31
N TYR A 398 26.57 17.03 11.34
CA TYR A 398 27.04 15.69 11.65
C TYR A 398 28.56 15.68 11.62
N PRO A 399 29.26 15.18 12.68
CA PRO A 399 30.70 15.08 12.67
C PRO A 399 31.16 14.12 11.57
N ILE A 400 31.79 14.67 10.53
CA ILE A 400 32.34 13.92 9.40
C ILE A 400 33.84 13.83 9.54
N SER A 401 34.39 12.62 9.58
CA SER A 401 35.83 12.38 9.43
C SER A 401 36.16 12.32 7.95
N ASP A 402 37.12 13.16 7.53
CA ASP A 402 37.60 13.26 6.15
C ASP A 402 39.04 12.78 6.08
N GLN A 403 39.29 11.66 5.43
CA GLN A 403 40.60 11.03 5.32
C GLN A 403 40.88 10.64 3.87
N THR A 404 42.13 10.69 3.47
CA THR A 404 42.57 10.20 2.16
C THR A 404 43.60 9.07 2.34
N GLU A 405 43.26 7.90 1.84
CA GLU A 405 44.15 6.74 1.85
C GLU A 405 44.31 6.16 0.45
N ARG A 406 45.54 5.95 0.00
CA ARG A 406 45.87 5.40 -1.33
C ARG A 406 45.22 6.16 -2.50
N GLY A 407 45.01 7.46 -2.36
CA GLY A 407 44.39 8.30 -3.37
C GLY A 407 42.86 8.26 -3.40
N VAL A 408 42.23 7.56 -2.47
CA VAL A 408 40.75 7.53 -2.30
C VAL A 408 40.41 8.40 -1.09
N ARG A 409 39.44 9.29 -1.25
CA ARG A 409 38.93 10.13 -0.15
C ARG A 409 37.78 9.37 0.53
N TYR A 410 37.85 9.23 1.83
CA TYR A 410 36.88 8.61 2.70
C TYR A 410 36.19 9.66 3.58
N LEU A 411 34.88 9.76 3.46
CA LEU A 411 34.05 10.55 4.34
C LEU A 411 33.28 9.58 5.25
N THR A 412 33.50 9.65 6.54
CA THR A 412 32.85 8.75 7.50
C THR A 412 32.06 9.58 8.51
N ALA A 413 30.79 9.28 8.67
CA ALA A 413 29.92 9.81 9.70
C ALA A 413 29.43 8.66 10.59
N GLU A 414 29.47 8.87 11.91
CA GLU A 414 28.84 7.95 12.85
C GLU A 414 27.35 8.24 12.91
N SER A 415 26.54 7.20 12.75
CA SER A 415 25.08 7.23 12.84
C SER A 415 24.64 6.50 14.11
N GLN A 416 23.55 6.96 14.73
CA GLN A 416 22.95 6.27 15.89
C GLN A 416 22.15 5.02 15.52
N VAL A 417 22.16 4.65 14.24
CA VAL A 417 21.45 3.48 13.72
C VAL A 417 22.16 2.21 14.18
N SER A 418 21.48 1.41 14.98
CA SER A 418 22.07 0.17 15.48
C SER A 418 22.04 -0.95 14.45
N GLY A 419 23.23 -1.43 14.08
CA GLY A 419 23.39 -2.64 13.26
C GLY A 419 23.16 -2.46 11.77
N ILE A 420 23.08 -1.22 11.26
CA ILE A 420 22.96 -0.92 9.82
C ILE A 420 24.14 -0.07 9.38
N GLY A 421 24.73 -0.38 8.23
CA GLY A 421 25.76 0.41 7.56
C GLY A 421 25.26 1.02 6.26
N PHE A 422 25.58 2.28 6.04
CA PHE A 422 25.34 3.01 4.80
C PHE A 422 26.68 3.24 4.10
N THR A 423 26.78 2.92 2.83
CA THR A 423 27.99 3.17 2.06
C THR A 423 27.65 3.81 0.72
N GLY A 424 28.38 4.84 0.36
CA GLY A 424 28.33 5.49 -0.93
C GLY A 424 29.69 5.45 -1.62
N LEU A 425 29.74 5.12 -2.90
CA LEU A 425 30.92 5.18 -3.75
C LEU A 425 30.65 6.11 -4.92
N ALA A 426 31.40 7.21 -5.00
CA ALA A 426 31.34 8.12 -6.13
C ALA A 426 32.55 7.90 -7.04
N LEU A 427 32.29 7.49 -8.28
CA LEU A 427 33.29 7.34 -9.32
C LEU A 427 33.22 8.53 -10.28
N SER A 428 34.27 9.38 -10.30
CA SER A 428 34.31 10.54 -11.19
C SER A 428 34.29 10.15 -12.65
N LEU A 429 33.49 10.88 -13.44
CA LEU A 429 33.42 10.78 -14.89
C LEU A 429 34.15 11.95 -15.60
N ASP A 430 34.94 12.74 -14.89
CA ASP A 430 35.61 13.95 -15.43
C ASP A 430 36.51 13.65 -16.65
N THR A 431 37.02 12.42 -16.75
CA THR A 431 37.88 12.00 -17.87
C THR A 431 37.12 11.37 -19.02
N LEU A 432 35.79 11.18 -18.87
CA LEU A 432 34.96 10.57 -19.90
C LEU A 432 34.47 11.63 -20.88
N PRO A 433 34.55 11.41 -22.21
CA PRO A 433 33.95 12.32 -23.18
C PRO A 433 32.44 12.44 -22.96
N ASN A 434 31.88 13.64 -23.17
CA ASN A 434 30.45 13.89 -23.01
C ASN A 434 29.57 12.94 -23.86
N GLU A 435 30.06 12.52 -25.03
CA GLU A 435 29.39 11.57 -25.93
C GLU A 435 29.29 10.15 -25.34
N ASP A 436 30.11 9.82 -24.32
CA ASP A 436 30.12 8.50 -23.68
C ASP A 436 29.34 8.47 -22.36
N LEU A 437 28.85 9.60 -21.85
CA LEU A 437 28.14 9.64 -20.54
C LEU A 437 26.89 8.77 -20.53
N HIS A 438 26.18 8.63 -21.64
CA HIS A 438 25.02 7.75 -21.73
C HIS A 438 25.39 6.26 -21.59
N TRP A 439 26.58 5.85 -22.02
CA TRP A 439 27.09 4.49 -21.82
C TRP A 439 27.44 4.25 -20.36
N ALA A 440 27.99 5.25 -19.67
CA ALA A 440 28.25 5.18 -18.23
C ALA A 440 26.94 5.03 -17.44
N ALA A 441 25.88 5.75 -17.82
CA ALA A 441 24.56 5.61 -17.24
C ALA A 441 23.97 4.22 -17.45
N LEU A 442 24.05 3.68 -18.69
CA LEU A 442 23.59 2.32 -18.98
C LEU A 442 24.40 1.27 -18.20
N TYR A 443 25.72 1.43 -18.12
CA TYR A 443 26.58 0.54 -17.34
C TYR A 443 26.17 0.54 -15.84
N ALA A 444 25.96 1.72 -15.26
CA ALA A 444 25.52 1.84 -13.88
C ALA A 444 24.17 1.15 -13.64
N ALA A 445 23.21 1.28 -14.56
CA ALA A 445 21.91 0.64 -14.47
C ALA A 445 21.96 -0.90 -14.55
N LEU A 446 23.03 -1.47 -15.13
CA LEU A 446 23.25 -2.92 -15.26
C LEU A 446 24.07 -3.50 -14.09
N LEU A 447 24.71 -2.67 -13.26
CA LEU A 447 25.48 -3.15 -12.12
C LEU A 447 24.57 -3.93 -11.15
N GLY A 448 25.04 -5.11 -10.74
CA GLY A 448 24.29 -6.00 -9.86
C GLY A 448 23.15 -6.79 -10.52
N LYS A 449 22.88 -6.55 -11.82
CA LYS A 449 21.80 -7.23 -12.58
C LYS A 449 22.28 -8.20 -13.63
N MET A 450 23.57 -8.26 -13.86
CA MET A 450 24.18 -9.09 -14.91
C MET A 450 25.01 -10.19 -14.29
N LYS A 451 25.15 -11.31 -15.03
CA LYS A 451 26.12 -12.35 -14.67
C LYS A 451 27.54 -11.78 -14.61
N THR A 452 28.37 -12.34 -13.74
CA THR A 452 29.81 -12.08 -13.69
C THR A 452 30.59 -13.26 -14.30
N GLU A 453 31.91 -13.18 -14.28
CA GLU A 453 32.76 -14.32 -14.70
C GLU A 453 32.55 -15.56 -13.81
N THR A 454 32.17 -15.37 -12.55
CA THR A 454 32.10 -16.41 -11.52
C THR A 454 30.69 -16.71 -11.01
N HIS A 455 29.72 -15.88 -11.32
CA HIS A 455 28.33 -16.02 -10.82
C HIS A 455 27.32 -15.78 -11.93
N THR A 456 26.29 -16.59 -11.96
CA THR A 456 25.08 -16.39 -12.78
C THR A 456 24.30 -15.16 -12.29
N THR A 457 23.35 -14.67 -13.09
CA THR A 457 22.46 -13.56 -12.71
C THR A 457 21.67 -13.90 -11.43
N ALA A 458 21.15 -15.12 -11.32
CA ALA A 458 20.43 -15.58 -10.14
C ALA A 458 21.31 -15.61 -8.87
N GLU A 459 22.56 -16.09 -8.99
CA GLU A 459 23.51 -16.08 -7.87
C GLU A 459 23.90 -14.66 -7.46
N VAL A 460 24.05 -13.72 -8.42
CA VAL A 460 24.29 -12.31 -8.11
C VAL A 460 23.10 -11.72 -7.35
N ALA A 461 21.87 -11.97 -7.80
CA ALA A 461 20.66 -11.50 -7.15
C ALA A 461 20.52 -12.08 -5.73
N ALA A 462 20.71 -13.40 -5.55
CA ALA A 462 20.63 -14.04 -4.25
C ALA A 462 21.70 -13.52 -3.26
N ARG A 463 22.92 -13.31 -3.72
CA ARG A 463 24.00 -12.71 -2.89
C ARG A 463 23.70 -11.26 -2.53
N SER A 464 23.20 -10.47 -3.48
CA SER A 464 22.79 -9.08 -3.19
C SER A 464 21.69 -9.04 -2.15
N ALA A 465 20.65 -9.85 -2.29
CA ALA A 465 19.57 -9.96 -1.32
C ALA A 465 20.06 -10.40 0.07
N ARG A 466 21.03 -11.32 0.12
CA ARG A 466 21.57 -11.84 1.39
C ARG A 466 22.41 -10.83 2.16
N TYR A 467 23.28 -10.08 1.46
CA TYR A 467 24.31 -9.25 2.09
C TYR A 467 24.00 -7.76 2.06
N LEU A 468 23.13 -7.31 1.14
CA LEU A 468 22.76 -5.92 0.97
C LEU A 468 21.26 -5.77 1.24
N GLY A 469 20.88 -4.86 2.12
CA GLY A 469 19.47 -4.51 2.32
C GLY A 469 18.91 -3.75 1.11
N SER A 470 19.72 -2.89 0.50
CA SER A 470 19.46 -2.29 -0.80
C SER A 470 20.75 -1.96 -1.53
N PHE A 471 20.70 -1.96 -2.86
CA PHE A 471 21.77 -1.53 -3.72
C PHE A 471 21.21 -0.66 -4.85
N TYR A 472 21.84 0.48 -5.07
CA TYR A 472 21.55 1.38 -6.19
C TYR A 472 22.85 1.80 -6.86
N ALA A 473 22.88 1.82 -8.17
CA ALA A 473 23.94 2.48 -8.94
C ALA A 473 23.33 3.27 -10.07
N GLY A 474 23.78 4.51 -10.25
CA GLY A 474 23.25 5.41 -11.25
C GLY A 474 24.10 6.66 -11.47
N PRO A 475 23.84 7.39 -12.57
CA PRO A 475 24.47 8.68 -12.78
C PRO A 475 23.99 9.69 -11.75
N SER A 476 24.90 10.50 -11.27
CA SER A 476 24.65 11.60 -10.33
C SER A 476 25.60 12.74 -10.57
N THR A 477 25.43 13.81 -9.83
CA THR A 477 26.36 14.94 -9.83
C THR A 477 26.71 15.32 -8.40
N ILE A 478 27.96 15.68 -8.17
CA ILE A 478 28.42 16.26 -6.91
C ILE A 478 28.61 17.76 -7.14
N PRO A 479 27.94 18.63 -6.36
CA PRO A 479 28.16 20.06 -6.46
C PRO A 479 29.60 20.41 -6.01
N GLU A 480 30.24 21.25 -6.76
CA GLU A 480 31.51 21.89 -6.43
C GLU A 480 31.27 23.38 -6.16
N ASP A 481 32.29 24.19 -6.18
CA ASP A 481 32.18 25.63 -5.92
C ASP A 481 31.35 26.32 -7.04
N GLY A 482 30.36 27.09 -6.63
CA GLY A 482 29.51 27.88 -7.53
C GLY A 482 28.57 27.00 -8.39
N ASP A 483 28.52 27.26 -9.71
CA ASP A 483 27.65 26.57 -10.66
C ASP A 483 28.32 25.31 -11.29
N HIS A 484 29.41 24.83 -10.70
CA HIS A 484 30.13 23.66 -11.19
C HIS A 484 29.63 22.37 -10.52
N PHE A 485 29.38 21.37 -11.35
CA PHE A 485 28.94 20.05 -10.95
C PHE A 485 29.89 19.01 -11.54
N ARG A 486 30.36 18.09 -10.69
CA ARG A 486 31.16 16.95 -11.14
C ARG A 486 30.25 15.78 -11.48
N PRO A 487 30.25 15.27 -12.73
CA PRO A 487 29.49 14.06 -13.06
C PRO A 487 30.16 12.83 -12.44
N VAL A 488 29.33 11.97 -11.85
CA VAL A 488 29.78 10.73 -11.18
C VAL A 488 28.82 9.58 -11.50
N ILE A 489 29.33 8.35 -11.39
CA ILE A 489 28.48 7.21 -11.07
C ILE A 489 28.46 7.10 -9.54
N MET A 490 27.26 7.17 -8.97
CA MET A 490 27.03 6.95 -7.55
C MET A 490 26.55 5.52 -7.34
N GLY A 491 27.36 4.70 -6.66
CA GLY A 491 26.94 3.44 -6.08
C GLY A 491 26.58 3.65 -4.63
N GLN A 492 25.40 3.20 -4.21
CA GLN A 492 24.95 3.26 -2.83
C GLN A 492 24.45 1.89 -2.40
N TRP A 493 24.85 1.47 -1.22
CA TRP A 493 24.34 0.25 -0.63
C TRP A 493 24.14 0.42 0.86
N ILE A 494 23.13 -0.24 1.35
CA ILE A 494 22.75 -0.27 2.74
C ILE A 494 22.66 -1.73 3.13
N GLY A 495 23.16 -2.10 4.28
CA GLY A 495 23.12 -3.49 4.73
C GLY A 495 23.33 -3.63 6.21
N MET A 496 23.25 -4.86 6.68
CA MET A 496 23.52 -5.18 8.08
C MET A 496 25.00 -4.96 8.37
N ALA A 497 25.32 -4.28 9.47
CA ALA A 497 26.70 -3.93 9.84
C ALA A 497 27.59 -5.17 9.94
N GLU A 498 27.06 -6.32 10.33
CA GLU A 498 27.78 -7.61 10.40
C GLU A 498 28.28 -8.11 9.04
N HIS A 499 27.74 -7.60 7.93
CA HIS A 499 28.14 -7.99 6.56
C HIS A 499 29.24 -7.05 5.98
N TYR A 500 29.66 -6.02 6.70
CA TYR A 500 30.68 -5.05 6.26
C TYR A 500 32.11 -5.45 6.69
N GLN A 501 32.34 -6.66 7.15
CA GLN A 501 33.66 -7.13 7.60
C GLN A 501 34.54 -7.64 6.47
#